data_94ebaa8383f08e5a238809d7fa814ab4
#
_entry.id   94ebaa8383f08e5a238809d7fa814ab4
#
_cell.length_a   1.000
_cell.length_b   1.000
_cell.length_c   1.000
_cell.angle_alpha   90.00
_cell.angle_beta   90.00
_cell.angle_gamma   90.00
#
_symmetry.space_group_name_H-M   'P 1'
#
loop_
_entity.id
_entity.type
_entity.pdbx_description
1 polymer ?
#
loop_
_entity_poly.entity_id
_entity_poly.type
_entity_poly.pdbx_seq_one_letter_code
_entity_poly.pdbx_strand_id
1 'polypeptide(L)'
;MKQTWGYHLLLDCTSGDKELISSIDNVHAFIKELVVAIDMVAFGEPWIQRFATHDLDKAGLSLCQMIETSNITGHFCDSNGNFY
;
A
#
# COMPACT_ATOMS: atom_id res chain seq x y z
N MET A 1 -20.00 -13.10 -25.68
CA MET A 1 -18.63 -13.35 -25.22
C MET A 1 -18.29 -12.39 -24.09
N LYS A 2 -17.67 -12.89 -23.07
CA LYS A 2 -17.21 -12.05 -21.96
C LYS A 2 -15.78 -11.62 -22.19
N GLN A 3 -15.49 -10.38 -21.90
CA GLN A 3 -14.14 -9.86 -21.85
C GLN A 3 -13.81 -9.46 -20.43
N THR A 4 -12.61 -9.77 -19.98
CA THR A 4 -12.09 -9.23 -18.75
C THR A 4 -11.71 -7.79 -19.00
N TRP A 5 -12.38 -6.88 -18.32
CA TRP A 5 -12.11 -5.46 -18.47
C TRP A 5 -10.88 -5.04 -17.70
N GLY A 6 -10.64 -5.68 -16.57
CA GLY A 6 -9.48 -5.42 -15.72
C GLY A 6 -9.24 -6.53 -14.73
N TYR A 7 -8.18 -6.39 -13.95
CA TYR A 7 -7.79 -7.37 -12.94
C TYR A 7 -7.65 -6.69 -11.59
N HIS A 8 -7.98 -7.47 -10.55
CA HIS A 8 -7.72 -7.09 -9.16
C HIS A 8 -6.74 -8.09 -8.57
N LEU A 9 -5.68 -7.59 -7.96
CA LEU A 9 -4.73 -8.41 -7.22
C LEU A 9 -4.84 -8.07 -5.75
N LEU A 10 -5.08 -9.08 -4.92
CA LEU A 10 -5.16 -8.94 -3.48
C LEU A 10 -4.01 -9.72 -2.86
N LEU A 11 -3.26 -9.07 -1.98
CA LEU A 11 -2.10 -9.66 -1.33
C LEU A 11 -2.23 -9.50 0.18
N ASP A 12 -2.06 -10.61 0.90
CA ASP A 12 -1.91 -10.59 2.35
C ASP A 12 -0.46 -10.95 2.67
N CYS A 13 0.26 -10.04 3.30
CA CYS A 13 1.67 -10.21 3.59
C CYS A 13 1.89 -10.26 5.11
N THR A 14 2.82 -11.10 5.53
CA THR A 14 3.18 -11.26 6.94
C THR A 14 4.68 -11.09 7.11
N SER A 15 5.09 -10.92 8.37
CA SER A 15 6.52 -10.84 8.72
C SER A 15 7.27 -9.67 8.09
N GLY A 16 6.55 -8.59 7.82
CA GLY A 16 7.19 -7.35 7.37
C GLY A 16 8.06 -6.75 8.46
N ASP A 17 9.04 -5.96 8.03
CA ASP A 17 9.89 -5.23 8.97
C ASP A 17 9.08 -4.09 9.59
N LYS A 18 8.82 -4.19 10.89
CA LYS A 18 7.93 -3.25 11.60
C LYS A 18 8.44 -1.81 11.54
N GLU A 19 9.74 -1.61 11.57
CA GLU A 19 10.31 -0.26 11.48
C GLU A 19 10.09 0.34 10.10
N LEU A 20 10.29 -0.45 9.05
CA LEU A 20 10.13 0.02 7.68
C LEU A 20 8.68 0.33 7.37
N ILE A 21 7.76 -0.55 7.73
CA ILE A 21 6.33 -0.35 7.40
C ILE A 21 5.64 0.69 8.27
N SER A 22 6.26 1.11 9.37
CA SER A 22 5.75 2.16 10.25
C SER A 22 6.25 3.55 9.89
N SER A 23 7.14 3.66 8.92
CA SER A 23 7.73 4.92 8.50
C SER A 23 7.05 5.44 7.24
N ILE A 24 6.50 6.65 7.32
CA ILE A 24 5.89 7.30 6.16
C ILE A 24 6.90 7.43 5.02
N ASP A 25 8.13 7.82 5.32
CA ASP A 25 9.16 7.98 4.30
C ASP A 25 9.48 6.67 3.60
N ASN A 26 9.57 5.56 4.34
CA ASN A 26 9.84 4.26 3.76
C ASN A 26 8.67 3.76 2.91
N VAL A 27 7.44 3.92 3.39
CA VAL A 27 6.25 3.52 2.63
C VAL A 27 6.11 4.37 1.38
N HIS A 28 6.41 5.67 1.47
CA HIS A 28 6.41 6.56 0.31
C HIS A 28 7.42 6.10 -0.74
N ALA A 29 8.65 5.80 -0.32
CA ALA A 29 9.68 5.30 -1.23
C ALA A 29 9.27 3.95 -1.84
N PHE A 30 8.71 3.06 -1.03
CA PHE A 30 8.24 1.75 -1.49
C PHE A 30 7.20 1.88 -2.60
N ILE A 31 6.18 2.71 -2.42
CA ILE A 31 5.13 2.82 -3.43
C ILE A 31 5.65 3.43 -4.72
N LYS A 32 6.57 4.37 -4.65
CA LYS A 32 7.17 4.94 -5.85
C LYS A 32 7.98 3.91 -6.63
N GLU A 33 8.74 3.08 -5.94
CA GLU A 33 9.48 1.99 -6.57
C GLU A 33 8.55 0.92 -7.14
N LEU A 34 7.49 0.59 -6.41
CA LEU A 34 6.53 -0.42 -6.86
C LEU A 34 5.85 0.00 -8.16
N VAL A 35 5.42 1.25 -8.27
CA VAL A 35 4.77 1.75 -9.49
C VAL A 35 5.69 1.57 -10.70
N VAL A 36 6.97 1.88 -10.55
CA VAL A 36 7.94 1.69 -11.62
C VAL A 36 8.14 0.20 -11.92
N ALA A 37 8.26 -0.61 -10.88
CA ALA A 37 8.51 -2.04 -11.02
C ALA A 37 7.40 -2.78 -11.75
N ILE A 38 6.16 -2.35 -11.59
CA ILE A 38 5.01 -2.95 -12.29
C ILE A 38 4.70 -2.27 -13.64
N ASP A 39 5.60 -1.42 -14.09
CA ASP A 39 5.50 -0.73 -15.38
C ASP A 39 4.24 0.15 -15.48
N MET A 40 3.93 0.87 -14.42
CA MET A 40 2.81 1.79 -14.37
C MET A 40 3.28 3.23 -14.26
N VAL A 41 2.37 4.16 -14.42
CA VAL A 41 2.65 5.59 -14.31
C VAL A 41 1.81 6.17 -13.18
N ALA A 42 2.47 6.76 -12.19
CA ALA A 42 1.78 7.38 -11.06
C ALA A 42 1.01 8.61 -11.52
N PHE A 43 -0.18 8.78 -10.96
CA PHE A 43 -0.98 10.00 -11.11
C PHE A 43 -0.98 10.72 -9.77
N GLY A 44 -0.20 11.77 -9.67
CA GLY A 44 -0.04 12.52 -8.43
C GLY A 44 0.81 11.82 -7.38
N GLU A 45 0.91 12.43 -6.23
CA GLU A 45 1.66 11.87 -5.10
C GLU A 45 0.84 10.86 -4.33
N PRO A 46 1.49 9.87 -3.69
CA PRO A 46 0.75 8.93 -2.86
C PRO A 46 0.18 9.62 -1.62
N TRP A 47 -1.03 9.24 -1.26
CA TRP A 47 -1.64 9.66 -0.01
C TRP A 47 -1.34 8.60 1.05
N ILE A 48 -0.72 9.00 2.14
CA ILE A 48 -0.32 8.10 3.22
C ILE A 48 -0.72 8.73 4.53
N GLN A 49 -1.46 7.97 5.35
CA GLN A 49 -1.96 8.46 6.62
C GLN A 49 -2.00 7.33 7.64
N ARG A 50 -1.75 7.67 8.91
CA ARG A 50 -1.86 6.69 9.99
C ARG A 50 -3.30 6.62 10.47
N PHE A 51 -3.82 5.40 10.47
CA PHE A 51 -5.19 5.13 10.89
C PHE A 51 -5.27 4.12 12.04
N ALA A 52 -6.46 4.02 12.60
CA ALA A 52 -6.81 3.02 13.62
C ALA A 52 -5.98 3.14 14.88
N THR A 53 -5.57 4.34 15.25
CA THR A 53 -4.71 4.57 16.43
C THR A 53 -5.38 4.18 17.74
N HIS A 54 -6.70 4.00 17.74
CA HIS A 54 -7.48 3.54 18.90
C HIS A 54 -7.42 2.01 19.10
N ASP A 55 -6.91 1.27 18.13
CA ASP A 55 -6.82 -0.19 18.17
C ASP A 55 -5.40 -0.60 17.78
N LEU A 56 -4.58 -0.90 18.78
CA LEU A 56 -3.17 -1.21 18.58
C LEU A 56 -2.91 -2.45 17.74
N ASP A 57 -3.88 -3.36 17.65
CA ASP A 57 -3.75 -4.53 16.79
C ASP A 57 -3.86 -4.20 15.31
N LYS A 58 -4.46 -3.06 15.00
CA LYS A 58 -4.74 -2.66 13.61
C LYS A 58 -4.12 -1.34 13.21
N ALA A 59 -3.59 -0.60 14.18
CA ALA A 59 -2.99 0.71 13.91
C ALA A 59 -1.85 0.62 12.92
N GLY A 60 -1.79 1.57 12.02
CA GLY A 60 -0.71 1.67 11.06
C GLY A 60 -1.01 2.60 9.90
N LEU A 61 -0.12 2.60 8.93
CA LEU A 61 -0.22 3.46 7.77
C LEU A 61 -1.17 2.88 6.74
N SER A 62 -2.03 3.73 6.20
CA SER A 62 -2.84 3.41 5.02
C SER A 62 -2.33 4.23 3.85
N LEU A 63 -2.33 3.61 2.69
CA LEU A 63 -1.76 4.14 1.46
C LEU A 63 -2.79 4.10 0.35
N CYS A 64 -2.83 5.17 -0.45
CA CYS A 64 -3.56 5.18 -1.71
C CYS A 64 -2.71 5.89 -2.76
N GLN A 65 -2.38 5.20 -3.83
CA GLN A 65 -1.66 5.75 -4.97
C GLN A 65 -2.51 5.56 -6.22
N MET A 66 -2.92 6.66 -6.81
CA MET A 66 -3.58 6.60 -8.12
C MET A 66 -2.52 6.39 -9.19
N ILE A 67 -2.85 5.55 -10.14
CA ILE A 67 -2.02 5.33 -11.33
C ILE A 67 -2.90 5.59 -12.56
N GLU A 68 -2.27 5.85 -13.71
CA GLU A 68 -3.00 6.34 -14.89
C GLU A 68 -4.23 5.49 -15.25
N THR A 69 -4.19 4.20 -15.02
CA THR A 69 -5.26 3.29 -15.41
C THR A 69 -5.93 2.57 -14.25
N SER A 70 -5.53 2.83 -13.00
CA SER A 70 -6.03 2.09 -11.85
C SER A 70 -5.62 2.76 -10.54
N ASN A 71 -5.46 1.97 -9.50
CA ASN A 71 -4.99 2.43 -8.20
C ASN A 71 -4.31 1.31 -7.44
N ILE A 72 -3.53 1.70 -6.43
CA ILE A 72 -2.91 0.78 -5.47
C ILE A 72 -3.28 1.28 -4.09
N THR A 73 -3.80 0.40 -3.26
CA THR A 73 -4.11 0.72 -1.87
C THR A 73 -3.47 -0.29 -0.93
N GLY A 74 -3.19 0.12 0.27
CA GLY A 74 -2.61 -0.79 1.25
C GLY A 74 -2.79 -0.29 2.67
N HIS A 75 -2.69 -1.23 3.60
CA HIS A 75 -2.66 -0.94 5.03
C HIS A 75 -1.57 -1.78 5.69
N PHE A 76 -0.79 -1.15 6.55
CA PHE A 76 0.37 -1.75 7.21
C PHE A 76 0.14 -1.72 8.71
N CYS A 77 0.26 -2.87 9.36
CA CYS A 77 0.03 -2.97 10.81
C CYS A 77 1.34 -2.81 11.57
N ASP A 78 1.44 -1.77 12.39
CA ASP A 78 2.66 -1.45 13.15
C ASP A 78 3.06 -2.56 14.12
N SER A 79 2.07 -3.21 14.75
CA SER A 79 2.34 -4.12 15.88
C SER A 79 2.82 -5.49 15.47
N ASN A 80 2.44 -5.97 14.29
CA ASN A 80 2.70 -7.36 13.89
C ASN A 80 3.43 -7.54 12.57
N GLY A 81 3.65 -6.48 11.82
CA GLY A 81 4.33 -6.56 10.54
C GLY A 81 3.47 -7.07 9.40
N ASN A 82 2.16 -7.23 9.62
CA ASN A 82 1.25 -7.64 8.56
C ASN A 82 0.88 -6.44 7.68
N PHE A 83 0.71 -6.69 6.39
CA PHE A 83 0.19 -5.66 5.49
C PHE A 83 -0.53 -6.29 4.30
N TYR A 84 -1.44 -5.53 3.75
CA TYR A 84 -2.20 -5.97 2.57
C TYR A 84 -2.56 -4.80 1.68
#